data_2e564ec9c8ed047480314f45778fc686
#
_entry.id   2e564ec9c8ed047480314f45778fc686
#
_cell.length_a   1.000
_cell.length_b   1.000
_cell.length_c   1.000
_cell.angle_alpha   90.00
_cell.angle_beta   90.00
_cell.angle_gamma   90.00
#
_symmetry.space_group_name_H-M   'P 1'
#
loop_
_entity.id
_entity.type
_entity.pdbx_description
1 polymer ?
#
loop_
_entity_poly.entity_id
_entity_poly.type
_entity_poly.pdbx_seq_one_letter_code
_entity_poly.pdbx_strand_id
1 'polypeptide(L)'
;MTDYRAQDNKDSVTHVEEALFPPLAVVDLKGEAASVEQTYKNFVVLNVNNHCVRMAVMQGEFPWHQHPRSDECFLILEGELEINLAGAQTFLLKPGQAFTIPAGVVHRTRSRVRAVNLCFEDRGAYTDLIFEDLGKSETK
;
A
#
# COMPACT_ATOMS: atom_id res chain seq x y z
N MET A 1 -14.48 -2.95 -4.38
CA MET A 1 -13.05 -2.87 -4.08
C MET A 1 -12.33 -4.05 -4.70
N THR A 2 -11.31 -3.77 -5.44
CA THR A 2 -10.42 -4.86 -5.84
C THR A 2 -9.84 -5.42 -4.56
N ASP A 3 -10.09 -6.67 -4.33
CA ASP A 3 -9.49 -7.28 -3.17
C ASP A 3 -8.00 -7.46 -3.44
N TYR A 4 -7.24 -6.57 -2.87
CA TYR A 4 -5.80 -6.59 -3.05
C TYR A 4 -5.22 -7.96 -2.67
N ARG A 5 -5.81 -8.59 -1.67
CA ARG A 5 -5.36 -9.90 -1.23
C ARG A 5 -5.65 -10.99 -2.26
N ALA A 6 -6.74 -10.81 -3.00
CA ALA A 6 -7.05 -11.82 -4.02
C ALA A 6 -6.01 -11.81 -5.14
N GLN A 7 -5.47 -10.65 -5.43
CA GLN A 7 -4.41 -10.55 -6.42
C GLN A 7 -3.10 -11.14 -5.91
N ASP A 8 -2.92 -11.14 -4.61
CA ASP A 8 -1.69 -11.61 -4.01
C ASP A 8 -1.71 -13.09 -3.71
N ASN A 9 -2.66 -13.76 -4.27
CA ASN A 9 -2.77 -15.19 -4.14
C ASN A 9 -1.75 -15.88 -5.02
N LYS A 10 -1.97 -17.15 -5.22
CA LYS A 10 -1.04 -17.98 -5.99
C LYS A 10 -0.84 -17.50 -7.41
N ASP A 11 -1.77 -16.73 -7.96
CA ASP A 11 -1.67 -16.27 -9.33
C ASP A 11 -1.07 -14.87 -9.46
N SER A 12 -0.77 -14.25 -8.37
CA SER A 12 -0.26 -12.88 -8.39
C SER A 12 1.07 -12.75 -9.13
N VAL A 13 1.81 -13.84 -9.20
CA VAL A 13 3.11 -13.86 -9.87
C VAL A 13 2.99 -13.53 -11.35
N THR A 14 1.87 -13.89 -11.95
CA THR A 14 1.65 -13.73 -13.39
C THR A 14 0.70 -12.62 -13.73
N HIS A 15 0.12 -11.98 -12.73
CA HIS A 15 -0.89 -10.95 -12.94
C HIS A 15 -0.35 -9.58 -12.57
N VAL A 16 -0.34 -8.67 -13.55
CA VAL A 16 0.09 -7.29 -13.36
C VAL A 16 -1.10 -6.39 -13.63
N GLU A 17 -1.46 -5.59 -12.65
CA GLU A 17 -2.59 -4.68 -12.75
C GLU A 17 -2.27 -3.53 -13.68
N GLU A 18 -3.23 -3.17 -14.54
CA GLU A 18 -3.05 -2.06 -15.45
C GLU A 18 -3.23 -0.73 -14.75
N ALA A 19 -2.45 0.26 -15.19
CA ALA A 19 -2.59 1.62 -14.65
C ALA A 19 -3.90 2.23 -15.14
N LEU A 20 -4.54 3.00 -14.28
CA LEU A 20 -5.79 3.66 -14.61
C LEU A 20 -5.60 4.73 -15.68
N PHE A 21 -4.47 5.39 -15.68
CA PHE A 21 -4.19 6.48 -16.63
C PHE A 21 -2.99 6.16 -17.51
N PRO A 22 -3.06 6.53 -18.81
CA PRO A 22 -1.92 6.31 -19.71
C PRO A 22 -0.86 7.39 -19.55
N PRO A 23 0.31 7.22 -20.17
CA PRO A 23 1.28 8.31 -20.25
C PRO A 23 0.69 9.55 -20.88
N LEU A 24 1.25 10.70 -20.56
CA LEU A 24 0.88 12.01 -21.11
C LEU A 24 -0.50 12.51 -20.65
N ALA A 25 -1.11 11.84 -19.68
CA ALA A 25 -2.34 12.32 -19.07
C ALA A 25 -2.00 12.98 -17.74
N VAL A 26 -2.60 14.14 -17.50
CA VAL A 26 -2.49 14.80 -16.21
C VAL A 26 -3.49 14.14 -15.26
N VAL A 27 -3.01 13.68 -14.13
CA VAL A 27 -3.85 13.00 -13.15
C VAL A 27 -4.00 13.90 -11.94
N ASP A 28 -5.25 14.20 -11.59
CA ASP A 28 -5.54 14.94 -10.37
C ASP A 28 -5.68 13.93 -9.22
N LEU A 29 -4.59 13.74 -8.48
CA LEU A 29 -4.57 12.71 -7.45
C LEU A 29 -5.59 12.98 -6.34
N LYS A 30 -5.76 14.23 -5.95
CA LYS A 30 -6.75 14.56 -4.92
C LYS A 30 -8.16 14.31 -5.42
N GLY A 31 -8.42 14.62 -6.68
CA GLY A 31 -9.71 14.36 -7.28
C GLY A 31 -10.01 12.87 -7.36
N GLU A 32 -9.01 12.06 -7.72
CA GLU A 32 -9.19 10.62 -7.76
C GLU A 32 -9.48 10.06 -6.38
N ALA A 33 -8.76 10.54 -5.36
CA ALA A 33 -9.01 10.11 -4.00
C ALA A 33 -10.41 10.50 -3.54
N ALA A 34 -10.85 11.70 -3.88
CA ALA A 34 -12.16 12.20 -3.47
C ALA A 34 -13.30 11.39 -4.06
N SER A 35 -13.08 10.75 -5.20
CA SER A 35 -14.12 9.95 -5.85
C SER A 35 -14.26 8.54 -5.24
N VAL A 36 -13.36 8.15 -4.35
CA VAL A 36 -13.41 6.84 -3.71
C VAL A 36 -14.35 6.90 -2.52
N GLU A 37 -15.39 6.07 -2.55
CA GLU A 37 -16.39 6.01 -1.48
C GLU A 37 -16.17 4.85 -0.53
N GLN A 38 -15.41 3.85 -0.95
CA GLN A 38 -15.15 2.67 -0.15
C GLN A 38 -14.24 3.01 1.02
N THR A 39 -14.30 2.20 2.08
CA THR A 39 -13.40 2.34 3.21
C THR A 39 -12.01 1.81 2.91
N TYR A 40 -11.89 1.03 1.85
CA TYR A 40 -10.59 0.58 1.37
C TYR A 40 -10.63 0.41 -0.14
N LYS A 41 -9.71 1.07 -0.83
CA LYS A 41 -9.49 0.84 -2.25
C LYS A 41 -8.02 1.09 -2.57
N ASN A 42 -7.41 0.11 -3.24
CA ASN A 42 -6.03 0.18 -3.67
C ASN A 42 -6.00 -0.08 -5.18
N PHE A 43 -5.43 0.83 -5.95
CA PHE A 43 -5.42 0.69 -7.40
C PHE A 43 -4.19 1.37 -7.99
N VAL A 44 -3.76 0.87 -9.15
CA VAL A 44 -2.61 1.44 -9.86
C VAL A 44 -3.07 2.67 -10.62
N VAL A 45 -2.48 3.81 -10.31
CA VAL A 45 -2.81 5.08 -10.96
C VAL A 45 -1.96 5.29 -12.19
N LEU A 46 -0.65 5.10 -12.07
CA LEU A 46 0.33 5.39 -13.10
C LEU A 46 1.42 4.32 -13.08
N ASN A 47 2.12 4.21 -14.20
CA ASN A 47 3.31 3.37 -14.30
C ASN A 47 4.51 4.24 -14.65
N VAL A 48 5.69 3.84 -14.15
CA VAL A 48 6.96 4.45 -14.51
C VAL A 48 7.93 3.31 -14.76
N ASN A 49 8.23 3.06 -16.03
CA ASN A 49 9.07 1.92 -16.42
C ASN A 49 8.52 0.62 -15.82
N ASN A 50 9.33 -0.08 -15.05
CA ASN A 50 8.91 -1.34 -14.41
C ASN A 50 8.26 -1.11 -13.06
N HIS A 51 7.99 0.14 -12.69
CA HIS A 51 7.42 0.46 -11.39
C HIS A 51 6.01 1.02 -11.56
N CYS A 52 5.24 0.96 -10.50
CA CYS A 52 3.90 1.52 -10.51
C CYS A 52 3.72 2.44 -9.31
N VAL A 53 2.76 3.33 -9.47
CA VAL A 53 2.31 4.21 -8.40
C VAL A 53 0.89 3.79 -8.08
N ARG A 54 0.70 3.27 -6.88
CA ARG A 54 -0.62 2.88 -6.40
C ARG A 54 -1.17 3.99 -5.52
N MET A 55 -2.47 4.13 -5.54
CA MET A 55 -3.17 4.95 -4.56
C MET A 55 -3.95 4.02 -3.65
N ALA A 56 -3.78 4.21 -2.34
CA ALA A 56 -4.58 3.51 -1.36
C ALA A 56 -5.38 4.53 -0.57
N VAL A 57 -6.70 4.38 -0.62
CA VAL A 57 -7.62 5.13 0.23
C VAL A 57 -8.11 4.14 1.26
N MET A 58 -7.87 4.44 2.54
CA MET A 58 -8.17 3.44 3.56
C MET A 58 -8.59 4.05 4.88
N GLN A 59 -9.40 3.29 5.58
CA GLN A 59 -9.72 3.48 6.99
C GLN A 59 -9.85 2.09 7.58
N GLY A 60 -9.06 1.81 8.63
CA GLY A 60 -8.95 0.47 9.16
C GLY A 60 -7.54 -0.05 8.96
N GLU A 61 -7.37 -1.33 8.77
CA GLU A 61 -6.04 -1.87 8.63
C GLU A 61 -5.91 -2.86 7.47
N PHE A 62 -4.71 -2.90 6.92
CA PHE A 62 -4.30 -3.94 6.01
C PHE A 62 -3.35 -4.86 6.78
N PRO A 63 -3.56 -6.19 6.71
CA PRO A 63 -2.91 -7.13 7.63
C PRO A 63 -1.40 -7.26 7.43
N TRP A 64 -0.77 -7.98 8.33
CA TRP A 64 0.65 -8.27 8.25
C TRP A 64 1.01 -8.94 6.93
N HIS A 65 2.03 -8.43 6.27
CA HIS A 65 2.48 -8.95 4.97
C HIS A 65 3.91 -8.47 4.70
N GLN A 66 4.48 -9.00 3.63
CA GLN A 66 5.76 -8.55 3.11
C GLN A 66 5.72 -8.55 1.59
N HIS A 67 6.62 -7.80 0.98
CA HIS A 67 6.84 -7.82 -0.45
C HIS A 67 8.25 -8.35 -0.69
N PRO A 68 8.40 -9.64 -0.99
CA PRO A 68 9.75 -10.22 -1.05
C PRO A 68 10.57 -9.76 -2.25
N ARG A 69 9.93 -9.17 -3.27
CA ARG A 69 10.60 -8.81 -4.51
C ARG A 69 10.77 -7.32 -4.73
N SER A 70 10.31 -6.49 -3.83
CA SER A 70 10.33 -5.05 -4.07
C SER A 70 10.33 -4.27 -2.78
N ASP A 71 11.08 -3.18 -2.76
CA ASP A 71 10.86 -2.16 -1.75
C ASP A 71 9.50 -1.51 -2.01
N GLU A 72 8.94 -0.91 -0.98
CA GLU A 72 7.69 -0.18 -1.11
C GLU A 72 7.86 1.18 -0.44
N CYS A 73 7.59 2.26 -1.18
CA CYS A 73 7.68 3.60 -0.63
C CYS A 73 6.28 4.18 -0.48
N PHE A 74 5.96 4.63 0.73
CA PHE A 74 4.70 5.28 1.02
C PHE A 74 4.89 6.80 1.02
N LEU A 75 3.95 7.51 0.44
CA LEU A 75 3.90 8.97 0.49
C LEU A 75 2.48 9.36 0.88
N ILE A 76 2.31 10.06 1.99
CA ILE A 76 0.99 10.38 2.51
C ILE A 76 0.47 11.67 1.89
N LEU A 77 -0.75 11.62 1.35
CA LEU A 77 -1.41 12.79 0.79
C LEU A 77 -2.42 13.40 1.76
N GLU A 78 -3.18 12.55 2.46
CA GLU A 78 -4.24 13.00 3.38
C GLU A 78 -4.29 12.07 4.57
N GLY A 79 -4.70 12.60 5.72
CA GLY A 79 -4.87 11.80 6.92
C GLY A 79 -3.54 11.39 7.53
N GLU A 80 -3.55 10.31 8.27
CA GLU A 80 -2.35 9.78 8.92
C GLU A 80 -2.33 8.27 8.75
N LEU A 81 -1.17 7.74 8.47
CA LEU A 81 -0.99 6.31 8.30
C LEU A 81 0.01 5.79 9.31
N GLU A 82 -0.42 4.79 10.07
CA GLU A 82 0.46 4.11 11.00
C GLU A 82 1.03 2.88 10.32
N ILE A 83 2.34 2.73 10.37
CA ILE A 83 3.02 1.55 9.84
C ILE A 83 3.67 0.82 11.00
N ASN A 84 3.29 -0.44 11.18
CA ASN A 84 3.89 -1.28 12.21
C ASN A 84 4.82 -2.27 11.52
N LEU A 85 6.05 -2.34 12.01
CA LEU A 85 6.99 -3.36 11.57
C LEU A 85 6.97 -4.50 12.57
N ALA A 86 7.18 -5.71 12.10
CA ALA A 86 7.34 -6.84 13.00
C ALA A 86 8.52 -6.54 13.92
N GLY A 87 8.36 -6.80 15.21
CA GLY A 87 9.40 -6.50 16.19
C GLY A 87 9.18 -5.22 16.97
N ALA A 88 7.96 -4.66 16.92
CA ALA A 88 7.51 -3.61 17.80
C ALA A 88 7.80 -2.17 17.36
N GLN A 89 8.38 -1.95 16.19
CA GLN A 89 8.56 -0.58 15.72
C GLN A 89 7.29 -0.07 15.05
N THR A 90 6.93 1.16 15.35
CA THR A 90 5.74 1.82 14.79
C THR A 90 6.12 3.21 14.33
N PHE A 91 5.63 3.56 13.14
CA PHE A 91 5.85 4.87 12.54
C PHE A 91 4.51 5.48 12.19
N LEU A 92 4.34 6.76 12.52
CA LEU A 92 3.15 7.49 12.14
C LEU A 92 3.53 8.48 11.06
N LEU A 93 2.92 8.35 9.89
CA LEU A 93 3.21 9.19 8.75
C LEU A 93 2.10 10.20 8.55
N LYS A 94 2.48 11.46 8.32
CA LYS A 94 1.56 12.58 8.13
C LYS A 94 1.66 13.10 6.71
N PRO A 95 0.70 13.91 6.25
CA PRO A 95 0.72 14.41 4.87
C PRO A 95 2.05 15.03 4.49
N GLY A 96 2.54 14.67 3.32
CA GLY A 96 3.82 15.14 2.82
C GLY A 96 5.01 14.34 3.29
N GLN A 97 4.81 13.35 4.16
CA GLN A 97 5.90 12.50 4.63
C GLN A 97 5.96 11.21 3.85
N ALA A 98 7.15 10.68 3.70
CA ALA A 98 7.39 9.46 2.94
C ALA A 98 8.25 8.49 3.76
N PHE A 99 8.11 7.20 3.45
CA PHE A 99 8.78 6.15 4.20
C PHE A 99 8.95 4.93 3.30
N THR A 100 10.18 4.41 3.23
CA THR A 100 10.45 3.23 2.40
C THR A 100 10.61 2.00 3.28
N ILE A 101 9.90 0.95 2.92
CA ILE A 101 10.01 -0.36 3.55
C ILE A 101 10.81 -1.25 2.60
N PRO A 102 11.97 -1.76 3.03
CA PRO A 102 12.76 -2.65 2.17
C PRO A 102 12.04 -3.96 1.88
N ALA A 103 12.39 -4.56 0.76
CA ALA A 103 11.87 -5.87 0.40
C ALA A 103 12.08 -6.87 1.55
N GLY A 104 11.06 -7.68 1.81
CA GLY A 104 11.13 -8.73 2.80
C GLY A 104 10.84 -8.30 4.24
N VAL A 105 10.62 -7.01 4.48
CA VAL A 105 10.30 -6.55 5.83
C VAL A 105 8.80 -6.71 6.08
N VAL A 106 8.47 -7.48 7.10
CA VAL A 106 7.07 -7.76 7.44
C VAL A 106 6.47 -6.56 8.15
N HIS A 107 5.32 -6.12 7.67
CA HIS A 107 4.67 -4.92 8.18
C HIS A 107 3.15 -4.99 8.01
N ARG A 108 2.47 -4.06 8.68
CA ARG A 108 1.05 -3.81 8.42
C ARG A 108 0.82 -2.31 8.47
N THR A 109 -0.29 -1.87 7.87
CA THR A 109 -0.68 -0.46 7.88
C THR A 109 -2.03 -0.31 8.56
N ARG A 110 -2.21 0.81 9.26
CA ARG A 110 -3.47 1.10 9.96
C ARG A 110 -3.76 2.58 9.88
N SER A 111 -5.05 2.92 9.83
CA SER A 111 -5.49 4.30 9.89
C SER A 111 -6.82 4.38 10.61
N ARG A 112 -6.89 5.22 11.64
CA ARG A 112 -8.14 5.42 12.39
C ARG A 112 -9.08 6.34 11.63
N VAL A 113 -8.53 7.27 10.89
CA VAL A 113 -9.30 8.18 10.04
C VAL A 113 -8.99 7.86 8.60
N ARG A 114 -9.80 8.36 7.69
CA ARG A 114 -9.54 8.17 6.28
C ARG A 114 -8.16 8.71 5.93
N ALA A 115 -7.36 7.88 5.29
CA ALA A 115 -6.03 8.26 4.85
C ALA A 115 -5.89 7.95 3.36
N VAL A 116 -5.12 8.79 2.69
CA VAL A 116 -4.80 8.61 1.28
C VAL A 116 -3.29 8.58 1.17
N ASN A 117 -2.76 7.49 0.61
CA ASN A 117 -1.34 7.41 0.38
C ASN A 117 -1.05 6.90 -1.02
N LEU A 118 0.13 7.25 -1.51
CA LEU A 118 0.68 6.69 -2.72
C LEU A 118 1.73 5.66 -2.33
N CYS A 119 1.77 4.56 -3.06
CA CYS A 119 2.79 3.52 -2.88
C CYS A 119 3.53 3.36 -4.20
N PHE A 120 4.85 3.38 -4.11
CA PHE A 120 5.72 3.18 -5.26
C PHE A 120 6.40 1.84 -5.10
N GLU A 121 6.27 0.99 -6.09
CA GLU A 121 6.85 -0.36 -6.04
C GLU A 121 7.01 -0.93 -7.44
N ASP A 122 7.74 -2.03 -7.55
CA ASP A 122 7.89 -2.75 -8.80
C ASP A 122 6.51 -3.25 -9.25
N ARG A 123 6.24 -3.20 -10.56
CA ARG A 123 4.96 -3.66 -11.10
C ARG A 123 4.72 -5.14 -10.84
N GLY A 124 5.79 -5.90 -10.73
CA GLY A 124 5.72 -7.31 -10.40
C GLY A 124 5.85 -7.60 -8.92
N ALA A 125 5.67 -6.59 -8.08
CA ALA A 125 5.74 -6.81 -6.64
C ALA A 125 4.71 -7.85 -6.23
N TYR A 126 5.12 -8.68 -5.30
CA TYR A 126 4.35 -9.80 -4.83
C TYR A 126 4.03 -9.56 -3.36
N THR A 127 2.81 -9.81 -2.94
CA THR A 127 2.42 -9.64 -1.54
C THR A 127 2.27 -11.02 -0.90
N ASP A 128 3.00 -11.20 0.16
CA ASP A 128 2.99 -12.46 0.91
C ASP A 128 2.34 -12.18 2.26
N LEU A 129 1.13 -12.67 2.43
CA LEU A 129 0.35 -12.42 3.65
C LEU A 129 0.86 -13.30 4.78
N ILE A 130 0.96 -12.69 5.96
CA ILE A 130 1.42 -13.37 7.17
C ILE A 130 0.21 -13.50 8.09
N PHE A 131 -0.12 -14.73 8.44
CA PHE A 131 -1.32 -14.99 9.22
C PHE A 131 -1.06 -15.11 10.72
N GLU A 132 0.18 -14.97 11.15
CA GLU A 132 0.51 -14.92 12.57
C GLU A 132 0.20 -13.56 13.15
N ASP A 133 -0.13 -13.52 14.42
CA ASP A 133 -0.40 -12.25 15.11
C ASP A 133 0.90 -11.67 15.64
N LEU A 134 1.63 -10.99 14.77
CA LEU A 134 2.94 -10.41 15.13
C LEU A 134 2.79 -9.18 16.00
N GLY A 135 1.67 -8.46 15.87
CA GLY A 135 1.43 -7.32 16.72
C GLY A 135 1.24 -7.70 18.17
N LYS A 136 0.64 -8.84 18.41
CA LYS A 136 0.42 -9.33 19.77
C LYS A 136 1.71 -9.74 20.43
N SER A 137 2.61 -10.38 19.71
CA SER A 137 3.87 -10.81 20.28
C SER A 137 4.78 -9.63 20.59
N GLU A 138 4.57 -8.48 19.98
CA GLU A 138 5.36 -7.29 20.24
C GLU A 138 5.07 -6.67 21.60
N THR A 139 3.95 -6.99 22.19
CA THR A 139 3.56 -6.38 23.46
C THR A 139 4.13 -7.09 24.67
N LYS A 140 4.91 -8.11 24.49
CA LYS A 140 5.47 -8.88 25.59
C LYS A 140 6.82 -8.42 26.08
#